data_a58515a472374b6511e53104240b2ce4
#
_entry.id   a58515a472374b6511e53104240b2ce4
#
_cell.length_a   1.000
_cell.length_b   1.000
_cell.length_c   1.000
_cell.angle_alpha   90.00
_cell.angle_beta   90.00
_cell.angle_gamma   90.00
#
_symmetry.space_group_name_H-M   'P 1'
#
loop_
_entity.id
_entity.type
_entity.pdbx_description
1 polymer ?
#
loop_
_entity_poly.entity_id
_entity_poly.type
_entity_poly.pdbx_seq_one_letter_code
_entity_poly.pdbx_strand_id
1 'polypeptide(L)'
;MTQQEPRGEPGARAPETQVLELVILVGLQASGKSTFFRERFAATHGHVSKDLIRNNKNRNRRQRKLVEAALRAGRSVVVDNTNPTVEDRRPLVELGRGFGARVVGYHFDSETRGCLARNARREGRARVPDVAIFATAKRLVPPSRAEGFDELYRVRPDGQIFEVRAR
;
A
#
# COMPACT_ATOMS: atom_id res chain seq x y z
N MET A 1 -62.03 -16.59 -10.47
CA MET A 1 -60.71 -17.25 -10.64
C MET A 1 -59.69 -16.18 -10.88
N THR A 2 -59.00 -15.79 -9.85
CA THR A 2 -57.96 -14.74 -9.89
C THR A 2 -56.62 -15.43 -10.00
N GLN A 3 -55.95 -15.32 -11.16
CA GLN A 3 -54.62 -15.83 -11.35
C GLN A 3 -53.63 -14.86 -10.72
N GLN A 4 -52.89 -15.35 -9.77
CA GLN A 4 -51.85 -14.64 -9.07
C GLN A 4 -50.54 -14.88 -9.84
N GLU A 5 -49.98 -13.81 -10.48
CA GLU A 5 -48.69 -13.84 -11.12
C GLU A 5 -47.58 -14.02 -10.07
N PRO A 6 -46.54 -14.82 -10.34
CA PRO A 6 -45.42 -14.97 -9.42
C PRO A 6 -44.55 -13.70 -9.49
N ARG A 7 -44.36 -13.08 -8.31
CA ARG A 7 -43.38 -11.98 -8.14
C ARG A 7 -41.99 -12.51 -8.41
N GLY A 8 -41.36 -11.96 -9.45
CA GLY A 8 -39.93 -12.23 -9.74
C GLY A 8 -39.06 -11.84 -8.55
N GLU A 9 -38.25 -12.75 -8.10
CA GLU A 9 -37.20 -12.51 -7.13
C GLU A 9 -36.19 -11.52 -7.71
N PRO A 10 -35.68 -10.57 -6.90
CA PRO A 10 -34.60 -9.68 -7.38
C PRO A 10 -33.36 -10.52 -7.67
N GLY A 11 -32.94 -10.52 -8.93
CA GLY A 11 -31.80 -11.26 -9.41
C GLY A 11 -30.58 -11.06 -8.51
N ALA A 12 -30.00 -12.14 -8.04
CA ALA A 12 -28.73 -12.15 -7.36
C ALA A 12 -27.71 -11.44 -8.26
N ARG A 13 -27.18 -10.30 -7.81
CA ARG A 13 -26.03 -9.65 -8.44
C ARG A 13 -24.92 -10.69 -8.52
N ALA A 14 -24.46 -10.95 -9.72
CA ALA A 14 -23.25 -11.74 -9.93
C ALA A 14 -22.14 -11.17 -9.02
N PRO A 15 -21.33 -12.01 -8.36
CA PRO A 15 -20.25 -11.53 -7.53
C PRO A 15 -19.35 -10.63 -8.38
N GLU A 16 -19.20 -9.36 -7.99
CA GLU A 16 -18.25 -8.45 -8.61
C GLU A 16 -16.90 -9.15 -8.54
N THR A 17 -16.32 -9.45 -9.70
CA THR A 17 -15.01 -10.09 -9.78
C THR A 17 -14.03 -9.10 -9.16
N GLN A 18 -13.63 -9.35 -7.93
CA GLN A 18 -12.71 -8.48 -7.20
C GLN A 18 -11.39 -8.46 -7.95
N VAL A 19 -11.04 -7.30 -8.49
CA VAL A 19 -9.79 -7.11 -9.22
C VAL A 19 -8.62 -7.36 -8.27
N LEU A 20 -7.71 -8.23 -8.67
CA LEU A 20 -6.48 -8.49 -7.91
C LEU A 20 -5.59 -7.24 -7.94
N GLU A 21 -5.17 -6.77 -6.78
CA GLU A 21 -4.36 -5.56 -6.63
C GLU A 21 -3.06 -5.82 -5.87
N LEU A 22 -2.00 -5.18 -6.34
CA LEU A 22 -0.80 -4.93 -5.58
C LEU A 22 -0.69 -3.43 -5.33
N VAL A 23 -0.83 -3.04 -4.07
CA VAL A 23 -0.71 -1.65 -3.63
C VAL A 23 0.69 -1.41 -3.06
N ILE A 24 1.36 -0.38 -3.53
CA ILE A 24 2.71 0.02 -3.07
C ILE A 24 2.59 1.39 -2.42
N LEU A 25 2.85 1.45 -1.10
CA LEU A 25 2.94 2.70 -0.38
C LEU A 25 4.35 3.28 -0.50
N VAL A 26 4.44 4.56 -0.74
CA VAL A 26 5.72 5.29 -0.93
C VAL A 26 5.73 6.52 -0.02
N GLY A 27 6.77 6.69 0.77
CA GLY A 27 6.89 7.88 1.63
C GLY A 27 7.80 7.67 2.83
N LEU A 28 8.08 8.76 3.52
CA LEU A 28 8.96 8.77 4.69
C LEU A 28 8.42 7.91 5.85
N GLN A 29 9.28 7.55 6.76
CA GLN A 29 8.88 7.03 8.06
C GLN A 29 7.99 8.08 8.75
N ALA A 30 7.02 7.64 9.53
CA ALA A 30 6.05 8.49 10.21
C ALA A 30 5.21 9.40 9.27
N SER A 31 5.05 9.05 8.00
CA SER A 31 4.18 9.77 7.06
C SER A 31 2.71 9.34 7.08
N GLY A 32 2.36 8.34 7.90
CA GLY A 32 0.98 7.87 8.06
C GLY A 32 0.62 6.64 7.22
N LYS A 33 1.57 6.00 6.56
CA LYS A 33 1.32 4.81 5.70
C LYS A 33 0.59 3.69 6.41
N SER A 34 1.07 3.27 7.58
CA SER A 34 0.45 2.16 8.32
C SER A 34 -0.94 2.51 8.85
N THR A 35 -1.19 3.77 9.20
CA THR A 35 -2.52 4.24 9.56
C THR A 35 -3.46 4.19 8.36
N PHE A 36 -3.00 4.69 7.21
CA PHE A 36 -3.74 4.64 5.95
C PHE A 36 -4.08 3.20 5.54
N PHE A 37 -3.13 2.26 5.69
CA PHE A 37 -3.39 0.83 5.48
C PHE A 37 -4.54 0.34 6.37
N ARG A 38 -4.48 0.61 7.67
CA ARG A 38 -5.51 0.14 8.61
C ARG A 38 -6.90 0.68 8.28
N GLU A 39 -6.98 1.94 7.85
CA GLU A 39 -8.26 2.59 7.54
C GLU A 39 -8.83 2.18 6.18
N ARG A 40 -7.98 1.96 5.18
CA ARG A 40 -8.43 1.80 3.79
C ARG A 40 -8.35 0.37 3.27
N PHE A 41 -7.43 -0.45 3.78
CA PHE A 41 -7.10 -1.73 3.18
C PHE A 41 -7.17 -2.94 4.11
N ALA A 42 -7.17 -2.75 5.43
CA ALA A 42 -7.08 -3.86 6.37
C ALA A 42 -8.19 -4.91 6.22
N ALA A 43 -9.38 -4.51 5.76
CA ALA A 43 -10.51 -5.41 5.54
C ALA A 43 -10.42 -6.24 4.25
N THR A 44 -9.62 -5.80 3.26
CA THR A 44 -9.65 -6.34 1.89
C THR A 44 -8.29 -6.81 1.38
N HIS A 45 -7.19 -6.34 1.96
CA HIS A 45 -5.83 -6.60 1.49
C HIS A 45 -4.95 -7.20 2.59
N GLY A 46 -4.05 -8.10 2.20
CA GLY A 46 -2.96 -8.53 3.06
C GLY A 46 -1.98 -7.39 3.33
N HIS A 47 -1.30 -7.44 4.47
CA HIS A 47 -0.31 -6.44 4.88
C HIS A 47 1.09 -7.04 4.85
N VAL A 48 1.96 -6.51 4.02
CA VAL A 48 3.37 -6.88 3.95
C VAL A 48 4.23 -5.67 4.27
N SER A 49 5.01 -5.76 5.33
CA SER A 49 5.94 -4.73 5.76
C SER A 49 7.23 -5.36 6.24
N LYS A 50 8.36 -4.76 5.92
CA LYS A 50 9.68 -5.19 6.42
C LYS A 50 9.77 -5.07 7.95
N ASP A 51 9.02 -4.17 8.56
CA ASP A 51 8.98 -4.01 10.01
C ASP A 51 8.32 -5.21 10.71
N LEU A 52 7.44 -5.93 10.01
CA LEU A 52 6.81 -7.17 10.49
C LEU A 52 7.70 -8.41 10.24
N ILE A 53 8.70 -8.31 9.38
CA ILE A 53 9.63 -9.38 9.06
C ILE A 53 10.82 -9.29 10.03
N ARG A 54 10.61 -9.82 11.23
CA ARG A 54 11.66 -9.86 12.27
C ARG A 54 12.58 -11.06 12.03
N ASN A 55 13.83 -10.95 12.45
CA ASN A 55 14.81 -12.03 12.47
C ASN A 55 15.14 -12.67 11.11
N ASN A 56 14.93 -11.97 10.01
CA ASN A 56 15.30 -12.45 8.68
C ASN A 56 16.44 -11.61 8.11
N LYS A 57 17.57 -12.27 7.84
CA LYS A 57 18.76 -11.61 7.25
C LYS A 57 18.49 -11.04 5.86
N ASN A 58 17.55 -11.63 5.12
CA ASN A 58 17.17 -11.15 3.78
C ASN A 58 15.69 -10.76 3.73
N ARG A 59 15.39 -9.55 4.23
CA ARG A 59 14.03 -9.02 4.29
C ARG A 59 13.43 -8.82 2.89
N ASN A 60 14.21 -8.44 1.89
CA ASN A 60 13.75 -8.26 0.52
C ASN A 60 13.24 -9.58 -0.08
N ARG A 61 14.00 -10.65 0.08
CA ARG A 61 13.60 -11.98 -0.39
C ARG A 61 12.35 -12.48 0.33
N ARG A 62 12.27 -12.28 1.65
CA ARG A 62 11.09 -12.69 2.43
C ARG A 62 9.86 -11.89 2.04
N GLN A 63 9.98 -10.58 1.87
CA GLN A 63 8.92 -9.72 1.39
C GLN A 63 8.39 -10.20 0.03
N ARG A 64 9.30 -10.43 -0.94
CA ARG A 64 8.93 -10.93 -2.26
C ARG A 64 8.13 -12.23 -2.17
N LYS A 65 8.57 -13.19 -1.37
CA LYS A 65 7.87 -14.47 -1.16
C LYS A 65 6.47 -14.28 -0.58
N LEU A 66 6.30 -13.37 0.36
CA LEU A 66 5.00 -13.08 0.98
C LEU A 66 4.04 -12.44 -0.01
N VAL A 67 4.50 -11.47 -0.79
CA VAL A 67 3.72 -10.83 -1.85
C VAL A 67 3.32 -11.85 -2.92
N GLU A 68 4.29 -12.63 -3.39
CA GLU A 68 4.06 -13.68 -4.39
C GLU A 68 3.04 -14.72 -3.93
N ALA A 69 3.15 -15.19 -2.70
CA ALA A 69 2.21 -16.15 -2.11
C ALA A 69 0.79 -15.58 -2.02
N ALA A 70 0.63 -14.31 -1.64
CA ALA A 70 -0.67 -13.65 -1.59
C ALA A 70 -1.29 -13.52 -2.98
N LEU A 71 -0.55 -13.03 -3.97
CA LEU A 71 -1.02 -12.86 -5.34
C LEU A 71 -1.35 -14.20 -6.00
N ARG A 72 -0.52 -15.23 -5.78
CA ARG A 72 -0.79 -16.60 -6.27
C ARG A 72 -2.06 -17.20 -5.68
N ALA A 73 -2.38 -16.85 -4.44
CA ALA A 73 -3.63 -17.24 -3.79
C ALA A 73 -4.85 -16.37 -4.19
N GLY A 74 -4.69 -15.44 -5.15
CA GLY A 74 -5.75 -14.52 -5.57
C GLY A 74 -6.10 -13.46 -4.54
N ARG A 75 -5.20 -13.16 -3.60
CA ARG A 75 -5.40 -12.14 -2.55
C ARG A 75 -4.65 -10.87 -2.87
N SER A 76 -5.37 -9.76 -2.88
CA SER A 76 -4.79 -8.42 -2.96
C SER A 76 -3.90 -8.13 -1.74
N VAL A 77 -2.84 -7.37 -1.94
CA VAL A 77 -1.82 -7.11 -0.92
C VAL A 77 -1.30 -5.68 -0.97
N VAL A 78 -1.01 -5.12 0.19
CA VAL A 78 -0.35 -3.82 0.35
C VAL A 78 1.07 -4.03 0.85
N VAL A 79 2.03 -3.43 0.16
CA VAL A 79 3.42 -3.34 0.59
C VAL A 79 3.64 -2.00 1.29
N ASP A 80 3.74 -2.06 2.62
CA ASP A 80 3.86 -0.90 3.51
C ASP A 80 5.31 -0.72 3.97
N ASN A 81 6.10 -0.09 3.11
CA ASN A 81 7.46 0.34 3.39
C ASN A 81 7.68 1.77 2.88
N THR A 82 8.86 2.32 3.07
CA THR A 82 9.20 3.64 2.53
C THR A 82 9.31 3.64 1.01
N ASN A 83 9.81 2.56 0.39
CA ASN A 83 9.94 2.35 -1.07
C ASN A 83 10.47 3.60 -1.80
N PRO A 84 11.59 4.20 -1.37
CA PRO A 84 11.94 5.57 -1.71
C PRO A 84 12.44 5.73 -3.15
N THR A 85 13.04 4.71 -3.73
CA THR A 85 13.67 4.80 -5.07
C THR A 85 12.93 3.98 -6.11
N VAL A 86 13.17 4.28 -7.38
CA VAL A 86 12.66 3.48 -8.51
C VAL A 86 13.16 2.03 -8.41
N GLU A 87 14.40 1.84 -8.00
CA GLU A 87 15.03 0.53 -7.84
C GLU A 87 14.35 -0.31 -6.75
N ASP A 88 13.93 0.33 -5.65
CA ASP A 88 13.18 -0.35 -4.58
C ASP A 88 11.81 -0.81 -5.04
N ARG A 89 11.16 -0.05 -5.91
CA ARG A 89 9.80 -0.31 -6.40
C ARG A 89 9.74 -1.26 -7.58
N ARG A 90 10.75 -1.23 -8.45
CA ARG A 90 10.77 -2.00 -9.71
C ARG A 90 10.45 -3.49 -9.51
N PRO A 91 11.08 -4.22 -8.59
CA PRO A 91 10.79 -5.65 -8.40
C PRO A 91 9.33 -5.92 -7.98
N LEU A 92 8.72 -4.99 -7.23
CA LEU A 92 7.33 -5.10 -6.81
C LEU A 92 6.37 -4.86 -7.97
N VAL A 93 6.62 -3.82 -8.76
CA VAL A 93 5.83 -3.51 -9.96
C VAL A 93 5.88 -4.68 -10.95
N GLU A 94 7.07 -5.20 -11.23
CA GLU A 94 7.25 -6.36 -12.12
C GLU A 94 6.52 -7.60 -11.60
N LEU A 95 6.58 -7.84 -10.29
CA LEU A 95 5.90 -8.98 -9.66
C LEU A 95 4.37 -8.86 -9.80
N GLY A 96 3.80 -7.69 -9.49
CA GLY A 96 2.37 -7.45 -9.65
C GLY A 96 1.89 -7.63 -11.08
N ARG A 97 2.61 -7.07 -12.03
CA ARG A 97 2.32 -7.22 -13.46
C ARG A 97 2.42 -8.67 -13.93
N GLY A 98 3.40 -9.42 -13.45
CA GLY A 98 3.59 -10.85 -13.76
C GLY A 98 2.42 -11.71 -13.29
N PHE A 99 1.70 -11.33 -12.24
CA PHE A 99 0.47 -12.00 -11.78
C PHE A 99 -0.81 -11.41 -12.38
N GLY A 100 -0.72 -10.44 -13.29
CA GLY A 100 -1.90 -9.76 -13.83
C GLY A 100 -2.64 -8.90 -12.80
N ALA A 101 -2.00 -8.55 -11.69
CA ALA A 101 -2.56 -7.67 -10.70
C ALA A 101 -2.53 -6.21 -11.18
N ARG A 102 -3.54 -5.43 -10.80
CA ARG A 102 -3.51 -3.98 -10.94
C ARG A 102 -2.50 -3.42 -9.94
N VAL A 103 -1.49 -2.71 -10.42
CA VAL A 103 -0.44 -2.12 -9.60
C VAL A 103 -0.78 -0.68 -9.29
N VAL A 104 -1.03 -0.39 -8.02
CA VAL A 104 -1.48 0.92 -7.55
C VAL A 104 -0.46 1.52 -6.59
N GLY A 105 -0.03 2.74 -6.84
CA GLY A 105 0.90 3.46 -5.97
C GLY A 105 0.21 4.57 -5.18
N TYR A 106 0.56 4.69 -3.91
CA TYR A 106 0.17 5.81 -3.06
C TYR A 106 1.43 6.51 -2.54
N HIS A 107 1.65 7.72 -3.02
CA HIS A 107 2.77 8.56 -2.61
C HIS A 107 2.34 9.49 -1.48
N PHE A 108 2.89 9.26 -0.29
CA PHE A 108 2.69 10.11 0.90
C PHE A 108 3.62 11.31 0.80
N ASP A 109 3.07 12.39 0.30
CA ASP A 109 3.77 13.67 0.15
C ASP A 109 3.71 14.44 1.48
N SER A 110 4.60 14.07 2.38
CA SER A 110 4.73 14.64 3.71
C SER A 110 6.04 15.41 3.83
N GLU A 111 5.96 16.57 4.46
CA GLU A 111 7.15 17.33 4.81
C GLU A 111 8.00 16.57 5.84
N THR A 112 9.32 16.59 5.65
CA THR A 112 10.28 15.94 6.56
C THR A 112 10.10 16.40 8.00
N ARG A 113 9.85 17.70 8.21
CA ARG A 113 9.61 18.29 9.54
C ARG A 113 8.39 17.67 10.22
N GLY A 114 7.29 17.47 9.49
CA GLY A 114 6.10 16.83 10.03
C GLY A 114 6.35 15.36 10.39
N CYS A 115 7.12 14.65 9.58
CA CYS A 115 7.51 13.27 9.88
C CYS A 115 8.39 13.17 11.13
N LEU A 116 9.35 14.07 11.30
CA LEU A 116 10.19 14.15 12.50
C LEU A 116 9.34 14.42 13.75
N ALA A 117 8.40 15.35 13.70
CA ALA A 117 7.51 15.67 14.80
C ALA A 117 6.65 14.47 15.22
N ARG A 118 6.09 13.72 14.24
CA ARG A 118 5.32 12.51 14.50
C ARG A 118 6.19 11.38 15.04
N ASN A 119 7.41 11.23 14.52
CA ASN A 119 8.37 10.24 14.98
C ASN A 119 8.77 10.49 16.45
N ALA A 120 8.93 11.74 16.85
CA ALA A 120 9.27 12.10 18.22
C ALA A 120 8.21 11.68 19.26
N ARG A 121 6.94 11.53 18.83
CA ARG A 121 5.84 11.04 19.67
C ARG A 121 5.74 9.52 19.74
N ARG A 122 6.49 8.80 18.92
CA ARG A 122 6.52 7.33 18.90
C ARG A 122 7.40 6.83 20.04
N GLU A 123 7.07 5.64 20.52
CA GLU A 123 7.82 4.97 21.59
C GLU A 123 8.35 3.61 21.11
N GLY A 124 9.37 3.13 21.82
CA GLY A 124 9.97 1.83 21.58
C GLY A 124 10.46 1.65 20.14
N ARG A 125 10.18 0.49 19.56
CA ARG A 125 10.64 0.11 18.20
C ARG A 125 9.93 0.88 17.08
N ALA A 126 8.78 1.47 17.33
CA ALA A 126 8.06 2.29 16.35
C ALA A 126 8.80 3.60 16.05
N ARG A 127 9.57 4.12 17.03
CA ARG A 127 10.41 5.28 16.84
C ARG A 127 11.70 4.89 16.13
N VAL A 128 11.97 5.53 15.00
CA VAL A 128 13.23 5.37 14.27
C VAL A 128 14.18 6.51 14.60
N PRO A 129 15.50 6.34 14.44
CA PRO A 129 16.44 7.46 14.54
C PRO A 129 16.10 8.55 13.50
N ASP A 130 16.16 9.80 13.89
CA ASP A 130 15.84 10.93 13.00
C ASP A 130 16.73 10.93 11.74
N VAL A 131 17.99 10.50 11.86
CA VAL A 131 18.89 10.33 10.71
C VAL A 131 18.35 9.40 9.63
N ALA A 132 17.55 8.40 10.01
CA ALA A 132 16.93 7.50 9.03
C ALA A 132 15.87 8.21 8.20
N ILE A 133 15.12 9.15 8.79
CA ILE A 133 14.12 9.96 8.08
C ILE A 133 14.82 10.89 7.08
N PHE A 134 15.89 11.57 7.49
CA PHE A 134 16.68 12.43 6.61
C PHE A 134 17.31 11.64 5.46
N ALA A 135 17.88 10.47 5.74
CA ALA A 135 18.48 9.62 4.72
C ALA A 135 17.44 9.14 3.69
N THR A 136 16.24 8.78 4.14
CA THR A 136 15.14 8.42 3.24
C THR A 136 14.66 9.62 2.42
N ALA A 137 14.50 10.79 3.04
CA ALA A 137 14.09 12.00 2.35
C ALA A 137 15.05 12.38 1.23
N LYS A 138 16.36 12.23 1.46
CA LYS A 138 17.41 12.50 0.47
C LYS A 138 17.35 11.56 -0.74
N ARG A 139 16.91 10.32 -0.53
CA ARG A 139 16.84 9.28 -1.57
C ARG A 139 15.50 9.21 -2.28
N LEU A 140 14.44 9.76 -1.67
CA LEU A 140 13.08 9.60 -2.15
C LEU A 140 12.89 10.29 -3.50
N VAL A 141 12.52 9.48 -4.49
CA VAL A 141 12.09 9.91 -5.82
C VAL A 141 10.59 9.68 -5.91
N PRO A 142 9.79 10.73 -6.16
CA PRO A 142 8.35 10.56 -6.35
C PRO A 142 8.05 9.52 -7.42
N PRO A 143 7.12 8.58 -7.18
CA PRO A 143 6.78 7.57 -8.17
C PRO A 143 6.15 8.20 -9.41
N SER A 144 6.34 7.55 -10.56
CA SER A 144 5.77 7.99 -11.84
C SER A 144 5.08 6.82 -12.56
N ARG A 145 4.14 7.13 -13.44
CA ARG A 145 3.47 6.11 -14.27
C ARG A 145 4.43 5.35 -15.18
N ALA A 146 5.53 5.97 -15.59
CA ALA A 146 6.57 5.35 -16.39
C ALA A 146 7.22 4.12 -15.72
N GLU A 147 7.11 3.99 -14.40
CA GLU A 147 7.57 2.81 -13.66
C GLU A 147 6.69 1.57 -13.88
N GLY A 148 5.47 1.73 -14.41
CA GLY A 148 4.52 0.66 -14.69
C GLY A 148 3.33 0.59 -13.73
N PHE A 149 3.06 1.63 -12.95
CA PHE A 149 1.83 1.75 -12.19
C PHE A 149 0.62 1.92 -13.10
N ASP A 150 -0.44 1.18 -12.84
CA ASP A 150 -1.73 1.34 -13.52
C ASP A 150 -2.47 2.57 -12.97
N GLU A 151 -2.37 2.79 -11.65
CA GLU A 151 -2.91 3.97 -10.98
C GLU A 151 -1.89 4.53 -9.99
N LEU A 152 -1.87 5.84 -9.85
CA LEU A 152 -0.96 6.54 -8.96
C LEU A 152 -1.69 7.68 -8.26
N TYR A 153 -1.58 7.69 -6.93
CA TYR A 153 -2.23 8.68 -6.07
C TYR A 153 -1.22 9.41 -5.22
N ARG A 154 -1.52 10.66 -4.94
CA ARG A 154 -0.82 11.48 -3.95
C ARG A 154 -1.66 11.53 -2.68
N VAL A 155 -1.05 11.26 -1.55
CA VAL A 155 -1.69 11.27 -0.24
C VAL A 155 -1.04 12.35 0.61
N ARG A 156 -1.86 13.24 1.17
CA ARG A 156 -1.44 14.21 2.16
C ARG A 156 -2.20 13.98 3.46
N PRO A 157 -1.52 13.80 4.59
CA PRO A 157 -2.18 13.82 5.87
C PRO A 157 -2.67 15.24 6.16
N ASP A 158 -3.96 15.36 6.49
CA ASP A 158 -4.60 16.60 6.92
C ASP A 158 -5.28 16.37 8.28
N GLY A 159 -4.54 16.66 9.34
CA GLY A 159 -4.99 16.36 10.70
C GLY A 159 -5.20 14.86 10.91
N GLN A 160 -6.46 14.44 11.13
CA GLN A 160 -6.84 13.03 11.33
C GLN A 160 -7.31 12.34 10.04
N ILE A 161 -7.37 13.06 8.93
CA ILE A 161 -7.83 12.53 7.64
C ILE A 161 -6.71 12.55 6.61
N PHE A 162 -6.90 11.78 5.54
CA PHE A 162 -6.00 11.74 4.39
C PHE A 162 -6.69 12.37 3.18
N GLU A 163 -6.05 13.36 2.59
CA GLU A 163 -6.43 13.87 1.28
C GLU A 163 -5.77 13.00 0.20
N VAL A 164 -6.56 12.38 -0.66
CA VAL A 164 -6.08 11.50 -1.74
C VAL A 164 -6.46 12.12 -3.08
N ARG A 165 -5.45 12.35 -3.94
CA ARG A 165 -5.64 12.88 -5.30
C ARG A 165 -4.93 11.98 -6.32
N ALA A 166 -5.58 11.74 -7.46
CA ALA A 166 -4.96 11.06 -8.60
C ALA A 166 -3.80 11.89 -9.17
N ARG A 167 -2.77 11.19 -9.67
CA ARG A 167 -1.60 11.76 -10.36
C ARG A 167 -1.57 11.34 -11.81
#